data_3b6c63622373a77438fb388468f8f372
#
_entry.id   3b6c63622373a77438fb388468f8f372
#
_cell.length_a   1.000
_cell.length_b   1.000
_cell.length_c   1.000
_cell.angle_alpha   90.00
_cell.angle_beta   90.00
_cell.angle_gamma   90.00
#
_symmetry.space_group_name_H-M   'P 1'
#
loop_
_entity.id
_entity.type
_entity.pdbx_description
1 polymer ?
#
loop_
_entity_poly.entity_id
_entity_poly.type
_entity_poly.pdbx_seq_one_letter_code
_entity_poly.pdbx_strand_id
1 'polypeptide(L)'
;MHERRKTLALAAAGASAMMVLTACSGGGSGPAEGDREITWVINSLPAAWASISGAGGSVYTVQMLSGVVPHTGVFQPDGSYEYDLDILAEEPVVINDDLDEGPFQYSFTLAEDAVWSDGTPMTGEDLRVTAMMYASPDEGYCTTCDSRGTTNADMIDTMEVDGKTITITLEEGLSDPEWMSLFDSTSAGGGFYPSHLAEENGWDVDDPDQLGEFFTWLHEARTEWSGGPWMIVEGDLENQVVKEPNPEWWGDPVQLDRIIMPFNTDEGTFVNAFNNGEFDGANPAQFSTDVVTQLEGAPNATVTIGEGNIWEHIDFNTENEWLQDVELRRAIFTAIDRDDIASRTYGEAYPEYELKNNHMFGSDSEYYVDHITPSGQGSGDTDAALEILEEAGYELDGDTLMLDGEQVGPFRLRTTDTVIRNNSVQLIQAHLAEIGVETTIEMTDNLGEMLGGQDYDIVEFGWSGFPYFTSNPEQFWHSESGSNFGGLSNEEIDELAEATGSAPNRDEAAEYANQAMEILVEEAYVLPLLADPQYFFVNDRVTNIEDNLNTSLRATYNIGEWALAE
;
A
#
# COMPACT_ATOMS: atom_id res chain seq x y z
N MET A 1 53.19 27.70 36.31
CA MET A 1 53.86 28.62 35.38
C MET A 1 52.82 28.94 34.32
N HIS A 2 52.07 29.98 34.45
CA HIS A 2 52.25 31.36 33.92
C HIS A 2 52.46 31.26 32.39
N GLU A 3 51.74 31.86 31.56
CA GLU A 3 50.95 33.12 31.37
C GLU A 3 50.47 33.09 29.90
N ARG A 4 49.54 33.73 29.33
CA ARG A 4 48.70 34.93 29.51
C ARG A 4 47.61 34.97 28.42
N ARG A 5 46.48 35.49 28.80
CA ARG A 5 45.38 35.97 27.95
C ARG A 5 45.84 37.03 26.94
N LYS A 6 45.25 37.07 25.75
CA LYS A 6 44.93 38.32 25.04
C LYS A 6 43.59 38.19 24.31
N THR A 7 42.63 38.92 24.81
CA THR A 7 41.38 39.35 24.21
C THR A 7 41.64 40.31 23.05
N LEU A 8 40.98 40.14 21.93
CA LEU A 8 40.73 41.20 20.96
C LEU A 8 39.24 41.21 20.61
N ALA A 9 38.56 42.28 21.00
CA ALA A 9 37.25 42.68 20.54
C ALA A 9 37.41 43.41 19.21
N LEU A 10 36.57 43.07 18.22
CA LEU A 10 36.36 43.96 17.07
C LEU A 10 34.86 44.18 16.89
N ALA A 11 34.54 45.43 16.71
CA ALA A 11 33.22 46.01 16.70
C ALA A 11 32.44 45.68 15.43
N ALA A 12 31.13 45.43 15.60
CA ALA A 12 30.13 45.38 14.57
C ALA A 12 29.84 46.80 14.05
N ALA A 13 29.89 46.97 12.73
CA ALA A 13 29.31 48.14 12.06
C ALA A 13 28.14 47.66 11.21
N GLY A 14 26.93 48.00 11.63
CA GLY A 14 25.70 47.75 10.89
C GLY A 14 25.61 48.62 9.62
N ALA A 15 25.11 48.02 8.56
CA ALA A 15 24.60 48.74 7.39
C ALA A 15 23.15 48.28 7.17
N SER A 16 22.21 49.09 7.67
CA SER A 16 20.79 48.98 7.33
C SER A 16 20.58 49.52 5.91
N ALA A 17 20.24 48.69 4.97
CA ALA A 17 19.73 49.12 3.68
C ALA A 17 18.20 49.27 3.76
N MET A 18 17.70 50.49 3.80
CA MET A 18 16.29 50.80 3.56
C MET A 18 15.99 50.63 2.08
N MET A 19 15.12 49.67 1.75
CA MET A 19 14.44 49.67 0.44
C MET A 19 13.23 50.59 0.52
N VAL A 20 13.24 51.59 -0.35
CA VAL A 20 12.15 52.53 -0.57
C VAL A 20 11.10 51.86 -1.46
N LEU A 21 9.90 51.60 -0.93
CA LEU A 21 8.73 51.25 -1.66
C LEU A 21 8.22 52.45 -2.44
N THR A 22 8.37 52.43 -3.76
CA THR A 22 7.63 53.31 -4.67
C THR A 22 6.33 52.60 -5.10
N ALA A 23 5.22 53.00 -4.53
CA ALA A 23 3.89 52.66 -5.00
C ALA A 23 3.61 53.40 -6.32
N CYS A 24 3.36 52.67 -7.40
CA CYS A 24 2.67 53.19 -8.59
C CYS A 24 1.37 52.41 -8.77
N SER A 25 0.28 53.12 -8.64
CA SER A 25 -1.08 52.68 -8.87
C SER A 25 -1.37 52.52 -10.39
N GLY A 26 -2.09 51.45 -10.75
CA GLY A 26 -2.97 51.44 -11.91
C GLY A 26 -2.84 50.27 -12.86
N GLY A 27 -3.88 49.46 -12.93
CA GLY A 27 -4.16 48.55 -14.03
C GLY A 27 -4.23 47.09 -13.61
N GLY A 28 -5.42 46.49 -13.69
CA GLY A 28 -5.65 45.09 -13.33
C GLY A 28 -4.68 44.16 -14.09
N SER A 29 -3.85 43.52 -13.33
CA SER A 29 -3.11 42.33 -13.70
C SER A 29 -3.77 41.17 -12.98
N GLY A 30 -4.09 40.12 -13.71
CA GLY A 30 -4.34 38.81 -13.11
C GLY A 30 -3.20 38.40 -12.17
N PRO A 31 -3.35 37.31 -11.43
CA PRO A 31 -2.33 36.87 -10.47
C PRO A 31 -0.95 36.87 -11.13
N ALA A 32 0.06 37.30 -10.40
CA ALA A 32 1.43 37.33 -10.90
C ALA A 32 1.88 35.88 -11.20
N GLU A 33 2.56 35.65 -12.32
CA GLU A 33 3.29 34.40 -12.58
C GLU A 33 4.18 34.10 -11.35
N GLY A 34 3.93 32.97 -10.67
CA GLY A 34 4.68 32.53 -9.47
C GLY A 34 3.86 32.25 -8.21
N ASP A 35 2.52 32.44 -8.24
CA ASP A 35 1.66 32.24 -7.06
C ASP A 35 0.84 30.93 -7.09
N ARG A 36 1.01 30.05 -8.12
CA ARG A 36 0.27 28.78 -8.23
C ARG A 36 1.08 27.65 -7.62
N GLU A 37 1.25 27.70 -6.31
CA GLU A 37 2.02 26.73 -5.52
C GLU A 37 1.10 26.02 -4.51
N ILE A 38 1.31 24.70 -4.36
CA ILE A 38 0.68 23.87 -3.33
C ILE A 38 1.77 23.23 -2.49
N THR A 39 1.53 23.15 -1.17
CA THR A 39 2.35 22.40 -0.24
C THR A 39 1.56 21.19 0.24
N TRP A 40 2.01 19.99 -0.12
CA TRP A 40 1.40 18.71 0.22
C TRP A 40 2.32 17.89 1.11
N VAL A 41 1.89 17.56 2.34
CA VAL A 41 2.72 16.84 3.30
C VAL A 41 2.68 15.33 3.07
N ILE A 42 3.86 14.72 3.03
CA ILE A 42 4.04 13.28 3.19
C ILE A 42 4.40 13.00 4.64
N ASN A 43 3.63 12.15 5.33
CA ASN A 43 3.71 11.99 6.79
C ASN A 43 4.83 11.05 7.27
N SER A 44 5.75 10.64 6.39
CA SER A 44 6.96 9.90 6.74
C SER A 44 8.07 10.14 5.73
N LEU A 45 9.26 9.61 6.00
CA LEU A 45 10.40 9.73 5.09
C LEU A 45 10.26 8.71 3.94
N PRO A 46 10.45 9.13 2.68
CA PRO A 46 10.66 8.20 1.57
C PRO A 46 11.92 7.38 1.79
N ALA A 47 11.92 6.13 1.33
CA ALA A 47 13.03 5.21 1.58
C ALA A 47 14.14 5.30 0.53
N ALA A 48 13.80 5.69 -0.71
CA ALA A 48 14.72 5.72 -1.85
C ALA A 48 14.24 6.71 -2.94
N TRP A 49 15.03 6.86 -4.01
CA TRP A 49 14.70 7.65 -5.18
C TRP A 49 13.98 6.86 -6.29
N ALA A 50 13.73 5.57 -6.06
CA ALA A 50 12.89 4.72 -6.90
C ALA A 50 12.06 3.78 -6.02
N SER A 51 10.87 3.41 -6.48
CA SER A 51 9.94 2.55 -5.73
C SER A 51 10.03 1.06 -6.08
N ILE A 52 10.87 0.70 -7.06
CA ILE A 52 10.96 -0.65 -7.62
C ILE A 52 11.49 -1.71 -6.64
N SER A 53 12.30 -1.35 -5.65
CA SER A 53 12.86 -2.32 -4.69
C SER A 53 11.94 -2.61 -3.50
N GLY A 54 12.18 -3.73 -2.83
CA GLY A 54 11.52 -4.07 -1.56
C GLY A 54 11.69 -2.98 -0.50
N ALA A 55 12.89 -2.41 -0.37
CA ALA A 55 13.17 -1.31 0.56
C ALA A 55 12.58 0.03 0.07
N GLY A 56 12.62 0.32 -1.24
CA GLY A 56 12.13 1.56 -1.85
C GLY A 56 10.61 1.63 -1.99
N GLY A 57 9.93 0.50 -2.00
CA GLY A 57 8.51 0.38 -2.31
C GLY A 57 7.56 0.83 -1.19
N SER A 58 7.91 1.82 -0.39
CA SER A 58 6.98 2.39 0.59
C SER A 58 5.95 3.31 -0.07
N VAL A 59 4.76 3.41 0.51
CA VAL A 59 3.71 4.34 0.06
C VAL A 59 4.21 5.79 0.00
N TYR A 60 5.15 6.16 0.85
CA TYR A 60 5.72 7.51 0.89
C TYR A 60 6.66 7.79 -0.28
N THR A 61 7.45 6.79 -0.69
CA THR A 61 8.28 6.87 -1.91
C THR A 61 7.40 6.96 -3.15
N VAL A 62 6.36 6.14 -3.24
CA VAL A 62 5.39 6.13 -4.35
C VAL A 62 4.71 7.49 -4.48
N GLN A 63 4.22 8.08 -3.37
CA GLN A 63 3.62 9.42 -3.37
C GLN A 63 4.62 10.51 -3.72
N MET A 64 5.87 10.42 -3.22
CA MET A 64 6.93 11.34 -3.60
C MET A 64 7.22 11.30 -5.11
N LEU A 65 7.12 10.15 -5.74
CA LEU A 65 7.40 9.96 -7.18
C LEU A 65 6.17 10.15 -8.07
N SER A 66 4.98 10.39 -7.50
CA SER A 66 3.75 10.61 -8.27
C SER A 66 3.91 11.69 -9.33
N GLY A 67 3.41 11.43 -10.54
CA GLY A 67 3.54 12.32 -11.69
C GLY A 67 4.97 12.45 -12.25
N VAL A 68 5.94 11.66 -11.76
CA VAL A 68 7.33 11.58 -12.22
C VAL A 68 7.60 10.25 -12.91
N VAL A 69 7.29 9.15 -12.25
CA VAL A 69 7.38 7.80 -12.84
C VAL A 69 6.14 7.55 -13.68
N PRO A 70 6.28 7.27 -15.00
CA PRO A 70 5.15 6.95 -15.85
C PRO A 70 4.62 5.53 -15.55
N HIS A 71 3.32 5.34 -15.74
CA HIS A 71 2.65 4.04 -15.55
C HIS A 71 1.61 3.81 -16.65
N THR A 72 1.24 2.54 -16.87
CA THR A 72 0.33 2.16 -17.94
C THR A 72 -1.15 2.25 -17.55
N GLY A 73 -1.46 2.39 -16.27
CA GLY A 73 -2.82 2.50 -15.78
C GLY A 73 -2.89 2.62 -14.26
N VAL A 74 -4.10 2.83 -13.77
CA VAL A 74 -4.40 3.02 -12.34
C VAL A 74 -5.85 2.65 -12.03
N PHE A 75 -6.09 2.05 -10.87
CA PHE A 75 -7.44 1.95 -10.35
C PHE A 75 -7.97 3.32 -9.94
N GLN A 76 -9.21 3.59 -10.29
CA GLN A 76 -9.92 4.82 -9.94
C GLN A 76 -10.55 4.72 -8.54
N PRO A 77 -10.97 5.85 -7.94
CA PRO A 77 -11.65 5.83 -6.64
C PRO A 77 -12.92 4.96 -6.58
N ASP A 78 -13.59 4.74 -7.70
CA ASP A 78 -14.78 3.88 -7.81
C ASP A 78 -14.47 2.39 -8.05
N GLY A 79 -13.17 2.02 -8.03
CA GLY A 79 -12.72 0.65 -8.24
C GLY A 79 -12.59 0.23 -9.72
N SER A 80 -12.97 1.08 -10.67
CA SER A 80 -12.71 0.82 -12.09
C SER A 80 -11.23 0.95 -12.42
N TYR A 81 -10.75 0.24 -13.43
CA TYR A 81 -9.39 0.37 -13.91
C TYR A 81 -9.34 1.23 -15.17
N GLU A 82 -8.46 2.22 -15.19
CA GLU A 82 -8.24 3.08 -16.36
C GLU A 82 -6.81 2.99 -16.85
N TYR A 83 -6.65 2.77 -18.16
CA TYR A 83 -5.36 2.86 -18.84
C TYR A 83 -4.96 4.31 -19.07
N ASP A 84 -3.68 4.61 -18.86
CA ASP A 84 -3.12 5.93 -19.13
C ASP A 84 -2.88 6.11 -20.65
N LEU A 85 -3.82 6.73 -21.35
CA LEU A 85 -3.75 6.96 -22.80
C LEU A 85 -2.90 8.19 -23.19
N ASP A 86 -2.34 8.91 -22.25
CA ASP A 86 -1.22 9.83 -22.51
C ASP A 86 0.07 9.02 -22.69
N ILE A 87 0.25 7.96 -21.90
CA ILE A 87 1.42 7.07 -21.97
C ILE A 87 1.26 6.00 -23.06
N LEU A 88 0.06 5.42 -23.20
CA LEU A 88 -0.24 4.34 -24.15
C LEU A 88 -0.88 4.90 -25.44
N ALA A 89 -0.55 4.29 -26.57
CA ALA A 89 -1.17 4.61 -27.87
C ALA A 89 -2.61 4.11 -27.96
N GLU A 90 -2.91 3.02 -27.28
CA GLU A 90 -4.21 2.33 -27.19
C GLU A 90 -4.22 1.44 -25.96
N GLU A 91 -5.41 0.97 -25.55
CA GLU A 91 -5.50 -0.02 -24.49
C GLU A 91 -4.68 -1.27 -24.86
N PRO A 92 -3.91 -1.83 -23.92
CA PRO A 92 -3.14 -3.05 -24.15
C PRO A 92 -4.04 -4.22 -24.56
N VAL A 93 -3.51 -5.16 -25.34
CA VAL A 93 -4.30 -6.24 -25.91
C VAL A 93 -3.75 -7.59 -25.52
N VAL A 94 -4.64 -8.52 -25.16
CA VAL A 94 -4.34 -9.94 -25.10
C VAL A 94 -4.35 -10.49 -26.53
N ILE A 95 -3.23 -11.08 -26.93
CA ILE A 95 -3.03 -11.65 -28.27
C ILE A 95 -3.51 -13.10 -28.29
N ASN A 96 -3.23 -13.84 -27.24
CA ASN A 96 -3.68 -15.22 -27.04
C ASN A 96 -3.98 -15.49 -25.56
N ASP A 97 -5.19 -15.94 -25.24
CA ASP A 97 -5.65 -16.40 -23.92
C ASP A 97 -6.10 -17.86 -23.93
N ASP A 98 -6.06 -18.52 -25.10
CA ASP A 98 -6.41 -19.95 -25.25
C ASP A 98 -5.15 -20.80 -25.14
N LEU A 99 -4.92 -21.34 -23.93
CA LEU A 99 -3.74 -22.16 -23.61
C LEU A 99 -3.68 -23.47 -24.42
N ASP A 100 -4.77 -23.94 -25.03
CA ASP A 100 -4.80 -25.08 -25.95
C ASP A 100 -4.22 -24.69 -27.34
N GLU A 101 -4.26 -23.43 -27.73
CA GLU A 101 -3.73 -22.92 -29.00
C GLU A 101 -2.29 -22.38 -28.90
N GLY A 102 -1.81 -22.06 -27.71
CA GLY A 102 -0.45 -21.57 -27.46
C GLY A 102 -0.27 -20.91 -26.09
N PRO A 103 0.91 -20.36 -25.77
CA PRO A 103 1.13 -19.67 -24.51
C PRO A 103 0.32 -18.37 -24.42
N PHE A 104 0.01 -17.94 -23.20
CA PHE A 104 -0.63 -16.65 -22.95
C PHE A 104 0.26 -15.52 -23.46
N GLN A 105 -0.32 -14.59 -24.22
CA GLN A 105 0.45 -13.54 -24.86
C GLN A 105 -0.32 -12.23 -24.88
N TYR A 106 0.36 -11.14 -24.54
CA TYR A 106 -0.21 -9.79 -24.51
C TYR A 106 0.80 -8.73 -24.96
N SER A 107 0.33 -7.51 -25.26
CA SER A 107 1.22 -6.44 -25.69
C SER A 107 0.79 -5.07 -25.18
N PHE A 108 1.81 -4.22 -24.96
CA PHE A 108 1.68 -2.78 -24.68
C PHE A 108 2.31 -2.00 -25.82
N THR A 109 1.68 -0.89 -26.23
CA THR A 109 2.23 0.04 -27.22
C THR A 109 2.22 1.44 -26.64
N LEU A 110 3.41 2.04 -26.49
CA LEU A 110 3.57 3.41 -25.99
C LEU A 110 3.14 4.45 -27.04
N ALA A 111 2.62 5.59 -26.58
CA ALA A 111 2.22 6.69 -27.45
C ALA A 111 3.39 7.22 -28.31
N GLU A 112 3.08 7.65 -29.53
CA GLU A 112 4.12 8.12 -30.48
C GLU A 112 4.90 9.32 -29.94
N ASP A 113 4.19 10.23 -29.24
CA ASP A 113 4.76 11.46 -28.68
C ASP A 113 5.39 11.25 -27.30
N ALA A 114 5.28 10.04 -26.70
CA ALA A 114 5.83 9.75 -25.38
C ALA A 114 7.37 9.86 -25.37
N VAL A 115 7.88 10.76 -24.53
CA VAL A 115 9.31 11.06 -24.37
C VAL A 115 9.68 11.24 -22.90
N TRP A 116 10.90 10.94 -22.55
CA TRP A 116 11.47 11.29 -21.25
C TRP A 116 11.76 12.80 -21.16
N SER A 117 11.94 13.32 -19.98
CA SER A 117 12.16 14.76 -19.72
C SER A 117 13.44 15.34 -20.33
N ASP A 118 14.34 14.50 -20.83
CA ASP A 118 15.51 14.89 -21.60
C ASP A 118 15.26 14.90 -23.13
N GLY A 119 14.04 14.54 -23.55
CA GLY A 119 13.61 14.45 -24.95
C GLY A 119 13.91 13.10 -25.61
N THR A 120 14.45 12.13 -24.88
CA THR A 120 14.66 10.76 -25.39
C THR A 120 13.30 10.07 -25.55
N PRO A 121 13.01 9.47 -26.74
CA PRO A 121 11.75 8.74 -26.93
C PRO A 121 11.61 7.56 -25.97
N MET A 122 10.46 7.41 -25.34
CA MET A 122 10.10 6.18 -24.66
C MET A 122 9.91 5.06 -25.67
N THR A 123 10.34 3.85 -25.33
CA THR A 123 10.29 2.68 -26.22
C THR A 123 9.88 1.43 -25.46
N GLY A 124 9.55 0.35 -26.19
CA GLY A 124 9.32 -0.97 -25.59
C GLY A 124 10.53 -1.51 -24.82
N GLU A 125 11.72 -0.96 -25.06
CA GLU A 125 12.93 -1.30 -24.30
C GLU A 125 12.85 -0.83 -22.84
N ASP A 126 12.24 0.33 -22.56
CA ASP A 126 12.01 0.81 -21.20
C ASP A 126 11.10 -0.17 -20.42
N LEU A 127 10.07 -0.70 -21.09
CA LEU A 127 9.20 -1.72 -20.52
C LEU A 127 9.94 -3.05 -20.32
N ARG A 128 10.73 -3.50 -21.31
CA ARG A 128 11.52 -4.74 -21.22
C ARG A 128 12.50 -4.71 -20.06
N VAL A 129 13.30 -3.67 -19.97
CA VAL A 129 14.29 -3.52 -18.90
C VAL A 129 13.62 -3.45 -17.53
N THR A 130 12.48 -2.76 -17.44
CA THR A 130 11.70 -2.70 -16.21
C THR A 130 11.16 -4.08 -15.80
N ALA A 131 10.59 -4.86 -16.74
CA ALA A 131 10.13 -6.21 -16.45
C ALA A 131 11.27 -7.12 -15.97
N MET A 132 12.47 -7.01 -16.59
CA MET A 132 13.65 -7.74 -16.13
C MET A 132 14.10 -7.37 -14.70
N MET A 133 13.91 -6.09 -14.31
CA MET A 133 14.19 -5.63 -12.93
C MET A 133 13.11 -6.04 -11.93
N TYR A 134 11.88 -6.30 -12.39
CA TYR A 134 10.80 -6.80 -11.54
C TYR A 134 10.91 -8.29 -11.26
N ALA A 135 11.43 -9.07 -12.20
CA ALA A 135 11.61 -10.50 -12.05
C ALA A 135 12.56 -10.85 -10.89
N SER A 136 12.31 -11.98 -10.26
CA SER A 136 13.17 -12.48 -9.20
C SER A 136 14.59 -12.80 -9.72
N PRO A 137 15.63 -12.75 -8.87
CA PRO A 137 16.98 -13.10 -9.27
C PRO A 137 17.12 -14.53 -9.81
N ASP A 138 16.21 -15.42 -9.44
CA ASP A 138 16.23 -16.84 -9.89
C ASP A 138 15.92 -16.96 -11.40
N GLU A 139 15.22 -15.99 -11.98
CA GLU A 139 14.96 -15.90 -13.42
C GLU A 139 16.22 -15.54 -14.24
N GLY A 140 17.24 -15.05 -13.57
CA GLY A 140 18.56 -14.82 -14.16
C GLY A 140 18.70 -13.56 -15.01
N TYR A 141 17.70 -12.68 -15.05
CA TYR A 141 17.77 -11.38 -15.72
C TYR A 141 18.62 -10.38 -14.95
N CYS A 142 18.54 -10.41 -13.62
CA CYS A 142 19.26 -9.51 -12.72
C CYS A 142 19.74 -10.28 -11.47
N THR A 143 21.03 -10.20 -11.17
CA THR A 143 21.58 -10.96 -10.03
C THR A 143 21.31 -10.34 -8.67
N THR A 144 21.01 -9.05 -8.62
CA THR A 144 20.89 -8.27 -7.37
C THR A 144 19.66 -7.36 -7.31
N CYS A 145 18.72 -7.50 -8.26
CA CYS A 145 17.48 -6.76 -8.21
C CYS A 145 16.60 -7.32 -7.09
N ASP A 146 16.64 -6.66 -5.95
CA ASP A 146 15.73 -6.90 -4.82
C ASP A 146 14.41 -6.15 -5.09
N SER A 147 13.70 -6.57 -6.13
CA SER A 147 12.39 -5.99 -6.45
C SER A 147 11.36 -6.39 -5.40
N ARG A 148 10.25 -5.66 -5.33
CA ARG A 148 9.12 -6.07 -4.47
C ARG A 148 8.46 -7.38 -4.92
N GLY A 149 8.92 -7.95 -6.03
CA GLY A 149 8.35 -9.12 -6.68
C GLY A 149 6.99 -8.81 -7.31
N THR A 150 6.91 -8.97 -8.60
CA THR A 150 5.64 -9.17 -9.26
C THR A 150 5.66 -10.62 -9.72
N THR A 151 4.81 -11.46 -9.19
CA THR A 151 4.65 -12.85 -9.65
C THR A 151 4.50 -12.92 -11.16
N ASN A 152 3.89 -11.91 -11.77
CA ASN A 152 3.73 -11.75 -13.21
C ASN A 152 5.05 -11.71 -13.98
N ALA A 153 6.08 -11.05 -13.45
CA ALA A 153 7.38 -10.95 -14.13
C ALA A 153 8.13 -12.30 -14.12
N ASP A 154 7.92 -13.12 -13.10
CA ASP A 154 8.52 -14.45 -12.99
C ASP A 154 7.86 -15.49 -13.93
N MET A 155 6.66 -15.20 -14.45
CA MET A 155 5.97 -16.05 -15.43
C MET A 155 6.42 -15.81 -16.88
N ILE A 156 7.30 -14.85 -17.15
CA ILE A 156 7.66 -14.41 -18.52
C ILE A 156 8.69 -15.35 -19.13
N ASP A 157 8.33 -15.99 -20.26
CA ASP A 157 9.27 -16.75 -21.09
C ASP A 157 10.01 -15.82 -22.07
N THR A 158 9.29 -14.95 -22.81
CA THR A 158 9.91 -14.06 -23.77
C THR A 158 9.32 -12.66 -23.80
N MET A 159 10.18 -11.67 -24.12
CA MET A 159 9.84 -10.26 -24.34
C MET A 159 10.38 -9.82 -25.69
N GLU A 160 9.49 -9.52 -26.64
CA GLU A 160 9.86 -9.06 -27.99
C GLU A 160 9.55 -7.56 -28.13
N VAL A 161 10.55 -6.76 -28.46
CA VAL A 161 10.43 -5.30 -28.66
C VAL A 161 10.44 -4.97 -30.14
N ASP A 162 9.44 -4.19 -30.61
CA ASP A 162 9.40 -3.56 -31.92
C ASP A 162 9.07 -2.06 -31.78
N GLY A 163 10.10 -1.24 -31.67
CA GLY A 163 9.97 0.20 -31.49
C GLY A 163 9.30 0.57 -30.16
N LYS A 164 8.07 1.04 -30.21
CA LYS A 164 7.27 1.42 -29.03
C LYS A 164 6.41 0.28 -28.46
N THR A 165 6.41 -0.86 -29.11
CA THR A 165 5.61 -2.02 -28.69
C THR A 165 6.51 -3.05 -28.01
N ILE A 166 6.01 -3.60 -26.89
CA ILE A 166 6.51 -4.83 -26.31
C ILE A 166 5.43 -5.90 -26.42
N THR A 167 5.82 -7.10 -26.81
CA THR A 167 5.01 -8.30 -26.76
C THR A 167 5.60 -9.24 -25.73
N ILE A 168 4.79 -9.62 -24.75
CA ILE A 168 5.18 -10.50 -23.64
C ILE A 168 4.47 -11.84 -23.83
N THR A 169 5.24 -12.92 -23.72
CA THR A 169 4.74 -14.30 -23.78
C THR A 169 5.08 -14.97 -22.46
N LEU A 170 4.08 -15.57 -21.82
CA LEU A 170 4.28 -16.32 -20.59
C LEU A 170 4.78 -17.74 -20.88
N GLU A 171 5.30 -18.42 -19.86
CA GLU A 171 5.67 -19.83 -19.94
C GLU A 171 4.48 -20.72 -20.33
N GLU A 172 4.77 -21.85 -20.97
CA GLU A 172 3.74 -22.77 -21.50
C GLU A 172 2.85 -23.30 -20.36
N GLY A 173 1.55 -23.05 -20.47
CA GLY A 173 0.55 -23.49 -19.51
C GLY A 173 0.25 -22.50 -18.40
N LEU A 174 0.95 -21.37 -18.36
CA LEU A 174 0.64 -20.29 -17.44
C LEU A 174 -0.24 -19.22 -18.07
N SER A 175 -1.14 -18.65 -17.27
CA SER A 175 -1.91 -17.45 -17.57
C SER A 175 -1.83 -16.50 -16.38
N ASP A 176 -2.10 -15.23 -16.62
CA ASP A 176 -2.12 -14.20 -15.59
C ASP A 176 -3.40 -13.37 -15.74
N PRO A 177 -4.37 -13.53 -14.84
CA PRO A 177 -5.61 -12.76 -14.90
C PRO A 177 -5.43 -11.27 -14.61
N GLU A 178 -4.28 -10.88 -14.06
CA GLU A 178 -3.92 -9.50 -13.71
C GLU A 178 -2.69 -8.98 -14.49
N TRP A 179 -2.44 -9.52 -15.67
CA TRP A 179 -1.32 -9.19 -16.57
C TRP A 179 -1.15 -7.68 -16.81
N MET A 180 -2.24 -6.89 -16.73
CA MET A 180 -2.20 -5.44 -16.91
C MET A 180 -1.44 -4.73 -15.78
N SER A 181 -1.23 -5.38 -14.64
CA SER A 181 -0.58 -4.79 -13.47
C SER A 181 0.93 -4.59 -13.62
N LEU A 182 1.57 -5.23 -14.62
CA LEU A 182 3.03 -5.30 -14.71
C LEU A 182 3.72 -3.93 -14.72
N PHE A 183 3.10 -2.90 -15.34
CA PHE A 183 3.66 -1.55 -15.44
C PHE A 183 2.73 -0.48 -14.88
N ASP A 184 1.74 -0.85 -14.10
CA ASP A 184 0.78 0.12 -13.57
C ASP A 184 1.26 0.81 -12.29
N SER A 185 0.48 1.76 -11.81
CA SER A 185 0.79 2.52 -10.60
C SER A 185 0.41 1.81 -9.29
N THR A 186 -0.42 0.78 -9.36
CA THR A 186 -0.94 0.06 -8.20
C THR A 186 0.01 -1.05 -7.78
N SER A 187 0.73 -1.64 -8.77
CA SER A 187 1.70 -2.69 -8.54
C SER A 187 2.87 -2.22 -7.66
N ALA A 188 3.57 -3.18 -7.13
CA ALA A 188 4.67 -2.96 -6.20
C ALA A 188 5.78 -2.04 -6.70
N GLY A 189 6.03 -1.98 -8.03
CA GLY A 189 7.08 -1.18 -8.62
C GLY A 189 6.67 0.20 -9.09
N GLY A 190 5.37 0.44 -9.24
CA GLY A 190 4.80 1.74 -9.56
C GLY A 190 5.21 2.32 -10.90
N GLY A 191 5.08 1.57 -12.02
CA GLY A 191 5.34 2.09 -13.36
C GLY A 191 6.59 1.53 -14.04
N PHE A 192 7.23 2.29 -14.94
CA PHE A 192 8.42 1.85 -15.66
C PHE A 192 9.52 2.92 -15.70
N TYR A 193 10.75 2.51 -16.07
CA TYR A 193 11.98 3.27 -15.83
C TYR A 193 12.79 3.50 -17.11
N PRO A 194 13.59 4.61 -17.19
CA PRO A 194 14.29 5.02 -18.39
C PRO A 194 15.53 4.15 -18.68
N SER A 195 15.39 3.15 -19.56
CA SER A 195 16.45 2.20 -19.91
C SER A 195 17.69 2.87 -20.55
N HIS A 196 17.50 3.95 -21.31
CA HIS A 196 18.60 4.70 -21.96
C HIS A 196 19.61 5.26 -20.94
N LEU A 197 19.20 5.55 -19.71
CA LEU A 197 20.12 6.01 -18.67
C LEU A 197 21.12 4.95 -18.23
N ALA A 198 20.80 3.66 -18.39
CA ALA A 198 21.77 2.60 -18.18
C ALA A 198 22.91 2.69 -19.19
N GLU A 199 22.61 2.82 -20.50
CA GLU A 199 23.61 2.97 -21.56
C GLU A 199 24.44 4.25 -21.37
N GLU A 200 23.81 5.39 -21.03
CA GLU A 200 24.50 6.66 -20.79
C GLU A 200 25.50 6.59 -19.65
N ASN A 201 25.20 5.81 -18.61
CA ASN A 201 26.09 5.56 -17.48
C ASN A 201 27.08 4.39 -17.73
N GLY A 202 26.98 3.72 -18.87
CA GLY A 202 27.91 2.70 -19.33
C GLY A 202 27.59 1.28 -18.86
N TRP A 203 26.33 1.01 -18.50
CA TRP A 203 25.84 -0.33 -18.16
C TRP A 203 25.16 -1.00 -19.35
N ASP A 204 25.43 -2.29 -19.51
CA ASP A 204 24.76 -3.17 -20.45
C ASP A 204 23.58 -3.85 -19.74
N VAL A 205 22.36 -3.55 -20.12
CA VAL A 205 21.13 -4.07 -19.51
C VAL A 205 20.89 -5.56 -19.76
N ASP A 206 21.59 -6.14 -20.75
CA ASP A 206 21.57 -7.58 -21.02
C ASP A 206 22.61 -8.37 -20.22
N ASP A 207 23.46 -7.68 -19.44
CA ASP A 207 24.37 -8.28 -18.46
C ASP A 207 23.71 -8.21 -17.07
N PRO A 208 23.35 -9.37 -16.44
CA PRO A 208 22.61 -9.39 -15.18
C PRO A 208 23.28 -8.67 -14.02
N ASP A 209 24.61 -8.63 -13.96
CA ASP A 209 25.34 -7.92 -12.91
C ASP A 209 25.27 -6.39 -13.14
N GLN A 210 25.37 -5.95 -14.38
CA GLN A 210 25.30 -4.52 -14.74
C GLN A 210 23.87 -3.98 -14.64
N LEU A 211 22.86 -4.80 -14.94
CA LEU A 211 21.46 -4.44 -14.68
C LEU A 211 21.23 -4.23 -13.17
N GLY A 212 21.84 -5.05 -12.32
CA GLY A 212 21.83 -4.87 -10.88
C GLY A 212 22.53 -3.57 -10.40
N GLU A 213 23.62 -3.15 -11.08
CA GLU A 213 24.26 -1.85 -10.82
C GLU A 213 23.33 -0.68 -11.21
N PHE A 214 22.64 -0.77 -12.34
CA PHE A 214 21.64 0.22 -12.79
C PHE A 214 20.46 0.30 -11.82
N PHE A 215 19.93 -0.85 -11.40
CA PHE A 215 18.88 -0.94 -10.38
C PHE A 215 19.27 -0.23 -9.07
N THR A 216 20.48 -0.49 -8.58
CA THR A 216 21.02 0.17 -7.37
C THR A 216 21.15 1.67 -7.58
N TRP A 217 21.63 2.10 -8.75
CA TRP A 217 21.77 3.52 -9.07
C TRP A 217 20.42 4.24 -9.09
N LEU A 218 19.35 3.63 -9.64
CA LEU A 218 18.00 4.19 -9.59
C LEU A 218 17.52 4.49 -8.15
N HIS A 219 17.95 3.69 -7.19
CA HIS A 219 17.59 3.87 -5.77
C HIS A 219 18.38 4.97 -5.08
N GLU A 220 19.68 5.06 -5.36
CA GLU A 220 20.62 5.93 -4.64
C GLU A 220 20.71 7.32 -5.26
N ALA A 221 20.65 7.40 -6.58
CA ALA A 221 20.75 8.65 -7.29
C ALA A 221 19.43 9.43 -7.24
N ARG A 222 19.53 10.73 -6.95
CA ARG A 222 18.34 11.59 -7.01
C ARG A 222 17.68 11.50 -8.38
N THR A 223 16.38 11.29 -8.39
CA THR A 223 15.57 11.23 -9.62
C THR A 223 15.57 12.60 -10.30
N GLU A 224 16.34 12.75 -11.38
CA GLU A 224 16.45 13.96 -12.20
C GLU A 224 15.78 13.79 -13.57
N TRP A 225 15.14 12.64 -13.79
CA TRP A 225 14.38 12.29 -14.98
C TRP A 225 12.88 12.23 -14.66
N SER A 226 12.06 12.30 -15.66
CA SER A 226 10.61 12.11 -15.54
C SER A 226 10.03 11.60 -16.86
N GLY A 227 9.01 10.77 -16.76
CA GLY A 227 8.13 10.39 -17.86
C GLY A 227 6.70 10.89 -17.66
N GLY A 228 6.45 11.67 -16.61
CA GLY A 228 5.14 12.23 -16.28
C GLY A 228 5.08 13.76 -16.35
N PRO A 229 3.98 14.37 -15.89
CA PRO A 229 3.75 15.82 -15.94
C PRO A 229 4.65 16.64 -15.01
N TRP A 230 5.32 16.03 -14.05
CA TRP A 230 6.14 16.70 -13.05
C TRP A 230 7.58 16.21 -13.04
N MET A 231 8.52 17.09 -12.67
CA MET A 231 9.92 16.76 -12.42
C MET A 231 10.32 17.15 -11.00
N ILE A 232 11.15 16.34 -10.33
CA ILE A 232 11.79 16.72 -9.06
C ILE A 232 12.99 17.60 -9.39
N VAL A 233 12.90 18.91 -9.07
CA VAL A 233 13.94 19.88 -9.36
C VAL A 233 14.85 20.19 -8.18
N GLU A 234 14.36 20.00 -6.95
CA GLU A 234 15.08 20.29 -5.71
C GLU A 234 14.66 19.33 -4.60
N GLY A 235 15.54 19.09 -3.62
CA GLY A 235 15.24 18.38 -2.39
C GLY A 235 16.14 17.19 -2.10
N ASP A 236 15.81 16.50 -1.02
CA ASP A 236 16.48 15.31 -0.49
C ASP A 236 15.45 14.40 0.21
N LEU A 237 15.85 13.18 0.59
CA LEU A 237 14.95 12.22 1.27
C LEU A 237 14.76 12.47 2.77
N GLU A 238 15.41 13.49 3.34
CA GLU A 238 15.34 13.79 4.77
C GLU A 238 14.38 14.94 5.09
N ASN A 239 14.17 15.86 4.14
CA ASN A 239 13.45 17.10 4.39
C ASN A 239 12.22 17.29 3.50
N GLN A 240 12.41 17.39 2.20
CA GLN A 240 11.35 17.62 1.22
C GLN A 240 11.82 17.40 -0.21
N VAL A 241 10.88 17.28 -1.13
CA VAL A 241 11.12 17.45 -2.56
C VAL A 241 10.28 18.60 -3.11
N VAL A 242 10.76 19.19 -4.19
CA VAL A 242 10.05 20.22 -4.95
C VAL A 242 9.88 19.76 -6.37
N LYS A 243 8.66 19.83 -6.86
CA LYS A 243 8.30 19.50 -8.23
C LYS A 243 7.97 20.76 -9.02
N GLU A 244 8.41 20.79 -10.28
CA GLU A 244 8.01 21.77 -11.28
C GLU A 244 7.50 21.03 -12.53
N PRO A 245 6.71 21.71 -13.42
CA PRO A 245 6.19 21.08 -14.63
C PRO A 245 7.31 20.51 -15.51
N ASN A 246 7.11 19.30 -16.03
CA ASN A 246 8.00 18.71 -17.02
C ASN A 246 7.83 19.44 -18.36
N PRO A 247 8.87 20.12 -18.90
CA PRO A 247 8.75 20.89 -20.12
C PRO A 247 8.55 20.04 -21.39
N GLU A 248 8.87 18.74 -21.32
CA GLU A 248 8.71 17.78 -22.40
C GLU A 248 7.39 16.97 -22.29
N TRP A 249 6.56 17.26 -21.28
CA TRP A 249 5.27 16.61 -21.13
C TRP A 249 4.33 16.94 -22.30
N TRP A 250 3.80 15.90 -22.93
CA TRP A 250 2.97 16.00 -24.16
C TRP A 250 1.46 15.89 -23.87
N GLY A 251 1.06 15.44 -22.67
CA GLY A 251 -0.34 15.37 -22.25
C GLY A 251 -0.92 16.73 -21.88
N ASP A 252 -2.05 16.73 -21.18
CA ASP A 252 -2.71 17.97 -20.76
C ASP A 252 -1.81 18.82 -19.84
N PRO A 253 -1.74 20.13 -20.07
CA PRO A 253 -0.87 21.02 -19.30
C PRO A 253 -1.28 21.11 -17.83
N VAL A 254 -0.33 20.92 -16.92
CA VAL A 254 -0.56 21.11 -15.48
C VAL A 254 -0.92 22.56 -15.16
N GLN A 255 -1.75 22.74 -14.12
CA GLN A 255 -2.28 24.07 -13.77
C GLN A 255 -1.44 24.79 -12.70
N LEU A 256 -0.57 24.09 -12.01
CA LEU A 256 0.32 24.63 -10.99
C LEU A 256 1.71 24.92 -11.55
N ASP A 257 2.41 25.87 -10.94
CA ASP A 257 3.79 26.17 -11.28
C ASP A 257 4.75 25.38 -10.38
N ARG A 258 4.29 24.93 -9.19
CA ARG A 258 5.14 24.27 -8.23
C ARG A 258 4.34 23.45 -7.21
N ILE A 259 4.90 22.29 -6.81
CA ILE A 259 4.42 21.50 -5.68
C ILE A 259 5.59 21.28 -4.73
N ILE A 260 5.42 21.66 -3.46
CA ILE A 260 6.37 21.38 -2.38
C ILE A 260 5.83 20.20 -1.57
N MET A 261 6.64 19.17 -1.37
CA MET A 261 6.27 17.98 -0.60
C MET A 261 7.23 17.81 0.57
N PRO A 262 6.99 18.51 1.72
CA PRO A 262 7.77 18.32 2.92
C PRO A 262 7.45 16.97 3.58
N PHE A 263 8.47 16.37 4.21
CA PHE A 263 8.32 15.13 4.97
C PHE A 263 8.17 15.49 6.45
N ASN A 264 7.01 15.23 7.02
CA ASN A 264 6.71 15.55 8.41
C ASN A 264 6.24 14.28 9.16
N THR A 265 7.09 13.77 10.05
CA THR A 265 6.83 12.57 10.84
C THR A 265 6.11 12.84 12.16
N ASP A 266 5.78 14.11 12.49
CA ASP A 266 5.12 14.50 13.74
C ASP A 266 3.65 14.90 13.48
N GLU A 267 2.76 13.93 13.54
CA GLU A 267 1.32 14.13 13.36
C GLU A 267 0.72 15.09 14.41
N GLY A 268 1.31 15.18 15.60
CA GLY A 268 0.89 16.13 16.64
C GLY A 268 1.03 17.60 16.24
N THR A 269 1.79 17.91 15.20
CA THR A 269 1.93 19.25 14.65
C THR A 269 0.98 19.56 13.50
N PHE A 270 0.36 18.56 12.87
CA PHE A 270 -0.43 18.70 11.64
C PHE A 270 -1.52 19.75 11.76
N VAL A 271 -2.40 19.63 12.74
CA VAL A 271 -3.56 20.52 12.88
C VAL A 271 -3.14 21.98 13.05
N ASN A 272 -2.08 22.23 13.84
CA ASN A 272 -1.60 23.58 14.06
C ASN A 272 -0.94 24.16 12.79
N ALA A 273 -0.11 23.38 12.12
CA ALA A 273 0.58 23.80 10.90
C ALA A 273 -0.42 24.05 9.75
N PHE A 274 -1.41 23.16 9.59
CA PHE A 274 -2.50 23.32 8.62
C PHE A 274 -3.33 24.59 8.91
N ASN A 275 -3.76 24.80 10.15
CA ASN A 275 -4.50 26.00 10.54
C ASN A 275 -3.70 27.30 10.37
N ASN A 276 -2.38 27.23 10.43
CA ASN A 276 -1.49 28.36 10.15
C ASN A 276 -1.26 28.58 8.66
N GLY A 277 -1.74 27.67 7.79
CA GLY A 277 -1.52 27.72 6.34
C GLY A 277 -0.07 27.38 5.94
N GLU A 278 0.61 26.55 6.74
CA GLU A 278 1.97 26.08 6.44
C GLU A 278 1.98 25.01 5.35
N PHE A 279 0.84 24.31 5.14
CA PHE A 279 0.60 23.38 4.03
C PHE A 279 -0.88 23.30 3.67
N ASP A 280 -1.19 22.70 2.51
CA ASP A 280 -2.51 22.69 1.92
C ASP A 280 -3.28 21.39 2.12
N GLY A 281 -2.60 20.30 2.40
CA GLY A 281 -3.23 19.01 2.64
C GLY A 281 -2.24 17.88 2.86
N ALA A 282 -2.77 16.76 3.27
CA ALA A 282 -2.06 15.50 3.46
C ALA A 282 -3.04 14.31 3.43
N ASN A 283 -2.49 13.13 3.14
CA ASN A 283 -3.18 11.85 3.29
C ASN A 283 -2.32 10.90 4.15
N PRO A 284 -2.37 11.02 5.48
CA PRO A 284 -1.61 10.15 6.36
C PRO A 284 -1.95 8.67 6.13
N ALA A 285 -0.94 7.81 6.19
CA ALA A 285 -1.13 6.38 5.96
C ALA A 285 -1.77 5.65 7.16
N GLN A 286 -1.77 6.28 8.33
CA GLN A 286 -2.34 5.69 9.54
C GLN A 286 -3.46 6.56 10.10
N PHE A 287 -4.54 5.91 10.57
CA PHE A 287 -5.67 6.60 11.16
C PHE A 287 -5.33 7.16 12.54
N SER A 288 -5.72 8.41 12.78
CA SER A 288 -5.58 9.06 14.08
C SER A 288 -6.87 9.76 14.47
N THR A 289 -7.61 9.17 15.42
CA THR A 289 -8.86 9.71 15.96
C THR A 289 -8.69 11.14 16.47
N ASP A 290 -7.58 11.43 17.14
CA ASP A 290 -7.29 12.74 17.71
C ASP A 290 -7.08 13.79 16.61
N VAL A 291 -6.35 13.47 15.54
CA VAL A 291 -6.09 14.38 14.42
C VAL A 291 -7.38 14.64 13.64
N VAL A 292 -8.11 13.60 13.30
CA VAL A 292 -9.39 13.69 12.57
C VAL A 292 -10.38 14.59 13.32
N THR A 293 -10.62 14.33 14.60
CA THR A 293 -11.55 15.11 15.42
C THR A 293 -11.15 16.59 15.50
N GLN A 294 -9.86 16.89 15.56
CA GLN A 294 -9.39 18.28 15.57
C GLN A 294 -9.52 18.95 14.20
N LEU A 295 -9.29 18.22 13.10
CA LEU A 295 -9.41 18.74 11.73
C LEU A 295 -10.87 19.00 11.33
N GLU A 296 -11.83 18.19 11.78
CA GLU A 296 -13.26 18.44 11.57
C GLU A 296 -13.71 19.82 12.12
N GLY A 297 -13.04 20.31 13.13
CA GLY A 297 -13.26 21.65 13.70
C GLY A 297 -12.44 22.76 13.03
N ALA A 298 -11.57 22.45 12.09
CA ALA A 298 -10.68 23.43 11.47
C ALA A 298 -11.43 24.25 10.40
N PRO A 299 -11.28 25.58 10.39
CA PRO A 299 -11.90 26.39 9.35
C PRO A 299 -11.18 26.16 8.02
N ASN A 300 -11.94 26.09 6.92
CA ASN A 300 -11.46 25.90 5.56
C ASN A 300 -10.75 24.53 5.32
N ALA A 301 -11.10 23.50 6.09
CA ALA A 301 -10.63 22.14 5.88
C ALA A 301 -11.79 21.27 5.37
N THR A 302 -11.52 20.52 4.31
CA THR A 302 -12.32 19.35 3.93
C THR A 302 -11.58 18.12 4.45
N VAL A 303 -12.24 17.31 5.26
CA VAL A 303 -11.74 16.03 5.76
C VAL A 303 -12.60 14.93 5.15
N THR A 304 -11.97 13.96 4.51
CA THR A 304 -12.66 12.78 3.99
C THR A 304 -12.07 11.55 4.65
N ILE A 305 -12.92 10.64 5.08
CA ILE A 305 -12.55 9.36 5.66
C ILE A 305 -13.19 8.28 4.79
N GLY A 306 -12.45 7.24 4.49
CA GLY A 306 -12.93 6.09 3.75
C GLY A 306 -12.30 4.80 4.26
N GLU A 307 -12.84 3.67 3.82
CA GLU A 307 -12.23 2.38 4.09
C GLU A 307 -10.90 2.27 3.37
N GLY A 308 -9.83 1.99 4.14
CA GLY A 308 -8.49 1.82 3.62
C GLY A 308 -8.28 0.45 3.00
N ASN A 309 -7.14 0.30 2.35
CA ASN A 309 -6.68 -0.97 1.79
C ASN A 309 -5.97 -1.87 2.83
N ILE A 310 -5.78 -1.41 4.06
CA ILE A 310 -5.31 -2.24 5.18
C ILE A 310 -6.54 -2.79 5.89
N TRP A 311 -6.54 -4.08 6.20
CA TRP A 311 -7.60 -4.70 6.98
C TRP A 311 -7.03 -5.43 8.19
N GLU A 312 -7.63 -5.17 9.34
CA GLU A 312 -7.26 -5.78 10.62
C GLU A 312 -7.95 -7.15 10.78
N HIS A 313 -7.21 -8.10 11.33
CA HIS A 313 -7.68 -9.46 11.55
C HIS A 313 -7.00 -10.12 12.73
N ILE A 314 -7.58 -11.25 13.14
CA ILE A 314 -7.05 -12.09 14.22
C ILE A 314 -6.71 -13.45 13.62
N ASP A 315 -5.47 -13.90 13.84
CA ASP A 315 -4.96 -15.20 13.40
C ASP A 315 -4.56 -16.07 14.57
N PHE A 316 -4.64 -17.37 14.36
CA PHE A 316 -4.12 -18.38 15.29
C PHE A 316 -2.78 -18.94 14.83
N ASN A 317 -1.92 -19.28 15.80
CA ASN A 317 -0.77 -20.13 15.57
C ASN A 317 -1.17 -21.59 15.78
N THR A 318 -1.31 -22.36 14.70
CA THR A 318 -1.73 -23.76 14.74
C THR A 318 -0.63 -24.72 15.20
N GLU A 319 0.61 -24.26 15.41
CA GLU A 319 1.65 -25.02 16.10
C GLU A 319 1.37 -25.17 17.61
N ASN A 320 0.51 -24.32 18.19
CA ASN A 320 0.04 -24.49 19.56
C ASN A 320 -0.90 -25.69 19.64
N GLU A 321 -0.61 -26.64 20.55
CA GLU A 321 -1.35 -27.92 20.68
C GLU A 321 -2.86 -27.75 20.91
N TRP A 322 -3.28 -26.70 21.64
CA TRP A 322 -4.70 -26.40 21.88
C TRP A 322 -5.36 -25.85 20.63
N LEU A 323 -4.65 -24.98 19.90
CA LEU A 323 -5.17 -24.30 18.71
C LEU A 323 -5.15 -25.16 17.45
N GLN A 324 -4.74 -26.43 17.51
CA GLN A 324 -4.97 -27.44 16.48
C GLN A 324 -6.44 -27.89 16.43
N ASP A 325 -7.19 -27.74 17.55
CA ASP A 325 -8.62 -28.08 17.57
C ASP A 325 -9.45 -26.96 16.92
N VAL A 326 -10.06 -27.26 15.79
CA VAL A 326 -10.90 -26.32 15.02
C VAL A 326 -12.12 -25.85 15.82
N GLU A 327 -12.69 -26.69 16.68
CA GLU A 327 -13.86 -26.30 17.48
C GLU A 327 -13.49 -25.28 18.57
N LEU A 328 -12.29 -25.40 19.14
CA LEU A 328 -11.78 -24.36 20.04
C LEU A 328 -11.55 -23.04 19.31
N ARG A 329 -10.94 -23.06 18.11
CA ARG A 329 -10.76 -21.86 17.30
C ARG A 329 -12.10 -21.23 16.94
N ARG A 330 -13.07 -22.03 16.52
CA ARG A 330 -14.44 -21.57 16.16
C ARG A 330 -15.14 -20.93 17.35
N ALA A 331 -15.05 -21.54 18.52
CA ALA A 331 -15.63 -21.00 19.74
C ALA A 331 -14.98 -19.66 20.16
N ILE A 332 -13.65 -19.57 20.07
CA ILE A 332 -12.91 -18.31 20.33
C ILE A 332 -13.39 -17.21 19.37
N PHE A 333 -13.46 -17.48 18.07
CA PHE A 333 -13.93 -16.50 17.10
C PHE A 333 -15.41 -16.13 17.29
N THR A 334 -16.26 -17.07 17.68
CA THR A 334 -17.69 -16.79 17.97
C THR A 334 -17.87 -15.88 19.18
N ALA A 335 -17.01 -16.03 20.21
CA ALA A 335 -17.05 -15.19 21.42
C ALA A 335 -16.53 -13.76 21.19
N ILE A 336 -15.72 -13.51 20.15
CA ILE A 336 -15.21 -12.18 19.85
C ILE A 336 -16.33 -11.34 19.22
N ASP A 337 -16.60 -10.15 19.81
CA ASP A 337 -17.54 -9.18 19.29
C ASP A 337 -16.81 -8.13 18.45
N ARG A 338 -16.86 -8.28 17.10
CA ARG A 338 -16.19 -7.37 16.16
C ARG A 338 -16.82 -5.97 16.17
N ASP A 339 -18.13 -5.87 16.40
CA ASP A 339 -18.83 -4.58 16.43
C ASP A 339 -18.45 -3.80 17.72
N ASP A 340 -18.35 -4.48 18.87
CA ASP A 340 -17.85 -3.86 20.12
C ASP A 340 -16.41 -3.35 19.93
N ILE A 341 -15.54 -4.12 19.26
CA ILE A 341 -14.17 -3.70 18.96
C ILE A 341 -14.19 -2.48 18.04
N ALA A 342 -14.82 -2.56 16.87
CA ALA A 342 -14.83 -1.48 15.88
C ALA A 342 -15.45 -0.18 16.43
N SER A 343 -16.59 -0.29 17.13
CA SER A 343 -17.27 0.87 17.70
C SER A 343 -16.45 1.60 18.76
N ARG A 344 -15.64 0.89 19.53
CA ARG A 344 -14.81 1.49 20.61
C ARG A 344 -13.43 1.93 20.16
N THR A 345 -12.94 1.41 19.03
CA THR A 345 -11.62 1.78 18.50
C THR A 345 -11.72 2.90 17.46
N TYR A 346 -12.68 2.81 16.55
CA TYR A 346 -12.85 3.74 15.42
C TYR A 346 -14.13 4.57 15.46
N GLY A 347 -15.20 4.04 16.09
CA GLY A 347 -16.56 4.59 15.97
C GLY A 347 -16.76 6.02 16.47
N GLU A 348 -15.85 6.59 17.29
CA GLU A 348 -15.91 7.99 17.70
C GLU A 348 -15.58 8.93 16.52
N ALA A 349 -14.59 8.59 15.71
CA ALA A 349 -14.14 9.40 14.59
C ALA A 349 -14.69 8.91 13.24
N TYR A 350 -15.07 7.66 13.14
CA TYR A 350 -15.65 7.05 11.93
C TYR A 350 -16.83 6.14 12.28
N PRO A 351 -18.02 6.70 12.56
CA PRO A 351 -19.20 5.92 12.93
C PRO A 351 -19.81 5.10 11.80
N GLU A 352 -19.38 5.33 10.55
CA GLU A 352 -19.82 4.62 9.34
C GLU A 352 -18.93 3.41 9.01
N TYR A 353 -18.08 2.95 9.94
CA TYR A 353 -17.25 1.77 9.73
C TYR A 353 -18.09 0.55 9.31
N GLU A 354 -17.53 -0.27 8.45
CA GLU A 354 -18.10 -1.56 8.05
C GLU A 354 -17.24 -2.72 8.55
N LEU A 355 -17.88 -3.78 9.04
CA LEU A 355 -17.18 -5.01 9.40
C LEU A 355 -16.81 -5.77 8.14
N LYS A 356 -15.58 -6.23 8.05
CA LYS A 356 -15.12 -7.01 6.90
C LYS A 356 -15.65 -8.44 6.98
N ASN A 357 -16.54 -8.83 6.07
CA ASN A 357 -17.17 -10.14 6.04
C ASN A 357 -16.64 -11.06 4.93
N ASN A 358 -15.59 -10.62 4.26
CA ASN A 358 -14.82 -11.38 3.28
C ASN A 358 -13.34 -11.05 3.50
N HIS A 359 -12.44 -12.02 3.40
CA HIS A 359 -11.02 -11.81 3.69
C HIS A 359 -10.32 -10.93 2.65
N MET A 360 -10.84 -10.87 1.41
CA MET A 360 -10.23 -10.14 0.31
C MET A 360 -11.11 -9.01 -0.19
N PHE A 361 -12.36 -9.31 -0.55
CA PHE A 361 -13.22 -8.37 -1.23
C PHE A 361 -13.97 -7.44 -0.26
N GLY A 362 -14.00 -6.14 -0.57
CA GLY A 362 -14.85 -5.15 0.09
C GLY A 362 -16.34 -5.34 -0.26
N SER A 363 -17.23 -4.77 0.54
CA SER A 363 -18.68 -4.90 0.33
C SER A 363 -19.18 -4.26 -0.99
N ASP A 364 -18.41 -3.38 -1.58
CA ASP A 364 -18.64 -2.71 -2.87
C ASP A 364 -18.09 -3.48 -4.08
N SER A 365 -17.27 -4.52 -3.87
CA SER A 365 -16.72 -5.35 -4.93
C SER A 365 -17.80 -6.22 -5.57
N GLU A 366 -17.77 -6.37 -6.91
CA GLU A 366 -18.62 -7.30 -7.64
C GLU A 366 -18.38 -8.77 -7.28
N TYR A 367 -17.20 -9.09 -6.72
CA TYR A 367 -16.81 -10.44 -6.26
C TYR A 367 -17.14 -10.70 -4.79
N TYR A 368 -17.75 -9.74 -4.10
CA TYR A 368 -18.04 -9.87 -2.68
C TYR A 368 -19.02 -11.00 -2.35
N VAL A 369 -18.63 -11.84 -1.40
CA VAL A 369 -19.49 -12.85 -0.76
C VAL A 369 -19.30 -12.73 0.75
N ASP A 370 -20.40 -12.62 1.50
CA ASP A 370 -20.34 -12.64 2.97
C ASP A 370 -20.14 -14.10 3.46
N HIS A 371 -18.92 -14.42 3.87
CA HIS A 371 -18.58 -15.73 4.43
C HIS A 371 -18.65 -15.75 5.96
N ILE A 372 -18.49 -14.59 6.62
CA ILE A 372 -18.34 -14.51 8.07
C ILE A 372 -19.68 -14.49 8.80
N THR A 373 -20.64 -13.66 8.41
CA THR A 373 -21.93 -13.54 9.09
C THR A 373 -22.68 -14.89 9.20
N PRO A 374 -22.74 -15.73 8.14
CA PRO A 374 -23.41 -17.02 8.22
C PRO A 374 -22.73 -18.02 9.18
N SER A 375 -21.43 -17.89 9.43
CA SER A 375 -20.67 -18.78 10.32
C SER A 375 -20.92 -18.52 11.82
N GLY A 376 -21.41 -17.32 12.16
CA GLY A 376 -21.53 -16.83 13.54
C GLY A 376 -20.21 -16.36 14.16
N GLN A 377 -19.09 -16.49 13.50
CA GLN A 377 -17.80 -15.98 13.96
C GLN A 377 -17.81 -14.45 14.01
N GLY A 378 -17.19 -13.89 15.04
CA GLY A 378 -17.15 -12.45 15.26
C GLY A 378 -18.47 -11.82 15.74
N SER A 379 -19.42 -12.64 16.17
CA SER A 379 -20.75 -12.18 16.63
C SER A 379 -20.82 -11.75 18.10
N GLY A 380 -19.82 -12.13 18.92
CA GLY A 380 -19.87 -11.93 20.37
C GLY A 380 -20.90 -12.80 21.08
N ASP A 381 -21.38 -13.88 20.43
CA ASP A 381 -22.37 -14.79 21.00
C ASP A 381 -21.71 -15.79 21.97
N THR A 382 -21.54 -15.35 23.22
CA THR A 382 -20.95 -16.16 24.28
C THR A 382 -21.71 -17.46 24.53
N ASP A 383 -23.05 -17.44 24.40
CA ASP A 383 -23.86 -18.66 24.63
C ASP A 383 -23.60 -19.69 23.52
N ALA A 384 -23.53 -19.25 22.24
CA ALA A 384 -23.20 -20.12 21.13
C ALA A 384 -21.74 -20.65 21.21
N ALA A 385 -20.79 -19.79 21.62
CA ALA A 385 -19.40 -20.20 21.81
C ALA A 385 -19.27 -21.29 22.91
N LEU A 386 -20.00 -21.15 24.00
CA LEU A 386 -20.03 -22.15 25.07
C LEU A 386 -20.71 -23.46 24.62
N GLU A 387 -21.75 -23.40 23.75
CA GLU A 387 -22.38 -24.60 23.18
C GLU A 387 -21.40 -25.37 22.28
N ILE A 388 -20.63 -24.68 21.43
CA ILE A 388 -19.56 -25.28 20.60
C ILE A 388 -18.53 -26.00 21.49
N LEU A 389 -18.07 -25.33 22.56
CA LEU A 389 -17.12 -25.92 23.51
C LEU A 389 -17.67 -27.14 24.23
N GLU A 390 -18.92 -27.10 24.70
CA GLU A 390 -19.57 -28.23 25.37
C GLU A 390 -19.71 -29.44 24.41
N GLU A 391 -20.11 -29.21 23.17
CA GLU A 391 -20.22 -30.26 22.15
C GLU A 391 -18.86 -30.90 21.81
N ALA A 392 -17.79 -30.11 21.87
CA ALA A 392 -16.42 -30.58 21.65
C ALA A 392 -15.78 -31.22 22.92
N GLY A 393 -16.50 -31.22 24.06
CA GLY A 393 -16.06 -31.88 25.26
C GLY A 393 -15.30 -31.01 26.26
N TYR A 394 -15.25 -29.70 26.03
CA TYR A 394 -14.70 -28.74 26.98
C TYR A 394 -15.68 -28.47 28.12
N GLU A 395 -15.17 -28.16 29.30
CA GLU A 395 -15.98 -27.87 30.50
C GLU A 395 -15.46 -26.58 31.17
N LEU A 396 -16.34 -25.79 31.78
CA LEU A 396 -15.95 -24.68 32.65
C LEU A 396 -15.81 -25.16 34.11
N ASP A 397 -14.63 -24.95 34.72
CA ASP A 397 -14.43 -25.04 36.17
C ASP A 397 -14.31 -23.63 36.78
N GLY A 398 -15.45 -23.08 37.20
CA GLY A 398 -15.56 -21.67 37.55
C GLY A 398 -15.43 -20.78 36.31
N ASP A 399 -14.37 -19.97 36.26
CA ASP A 399 -14.08 -19.05 35.15
C ASP A 399 -12.92 -19.59 34.25
N THR A 400 -12.63 -20.90 34.32
CA THR A 400 -11.49 -21.50 33.58
C THR A 400 -11.98 -22.59 32.64
N LEU A 401 -11.57 -22.54 31.40
CA LEU A 401 -11.85 -23.56 30.39
C LEU A 401 -10.92 -24.77 30.60
N MET A 402 -11.52 -25.97 30.64
CA MET A 402 -10.86 -27.25 30.88
C MET A 402 -11.17 -28.24 29.77
N LEU A 403 -10.20 -29.11 29.45
CA LEU A 403 -10.40 -30.31 28.63
C LEU A 403 -9.68 -31.48 29.31
N ASP A 404 -10.38 -32.59 29.54
CA ASP A 404 -9.85 -33.80 30.17
C ASP A 404 -9.20 -33.56 31.55
N GLY A 405 -9.62 -32.48 32.25
CA GLY A 405 -9.11 -32.07 33.54
C GLY A 405 -7.83 -31.23 33.52
N GLU A 406 -7.39 -30.80 32.36
CA GLU A 406 -6.29 -29.85 32.13
C GLU A 406 -6.85 -28.48 31.75
N GLN A 407 -6.22 -27.39 32.22
CA GLN A 407 -6.58 -26.04 31.85
C GLN A 407 -6.17 -25.75 30.39
N VAL A 408 -7.07 -25.18 29.59
CA VAL A 408 -6.81 -24.73 28.25
C VAL A 408 -6.10 -23.37 28.27
N GLY A 409 -4.95 -23.24 27.59
CA GLY A 409 -4.12 -22.04 27.67
C GLY A 409 -3.26 -21.94 28.93
N PRO A 410 -2.88 -20.75 29.43
CA PRO A 410 -3.20 -19.41 28.87
C PRO A 410 -2.54 -19.16 27.53
N PHE A 411 -3.17 -18.33 26.69
CA PHE A 411 -2.64 -17.94 25.38
C PHE A 411 -1.97 -16.57 25.42
N ARG A 412 -0.90 -16.42 24.65
CA ARG A 412 -0.28 -15.12 24.38
C ARG A 412 -1.03 -14.44 23.24
N LEU A 413 -1.71 -13.32 23.56
CA LEU A 413 -2.38 -12.45 22.60
C LEU A 413 -1.43 -11.31 22.27
N ARG A 414 -0.93 -11.27 21.03
CA ARG A 414 0.13 -10.34 20.63
C ARG A 414 -0.32 -9.39 19.53
N THR A 415 0.26 -8.19 19.55
CA THR A 415 0.08 -7.16 18.51
C THR A 415 1.19 -6.11 18.59
N THR A 416 1.18 -5.13 17.68
CA THR A 416 2.07 -3.95 17.73
C THR A 416 1.53 -2.90 18.70
N ASP A 417 2.44 -2.08 19.26
CA ASP A 417 2.11 -1.05 20.27
C ASP A 417 1.54 0.22 19.60
N THR A 418 0.27 0.16 19.20
CA THR A 418 -0.51 1.32 18.77
C THR A 418 -1.70 1.54 19.71
N VAL A 419 -2.23 2.77 19.79
CA VAL A 419 -3.38 3.05 20.67
C VAL A 419 -4.60 2.22 20.29
N ILE A 420 -4.87 2.07 19.01
CA ILE A 420 -6.01 1.33 18.48
C ILE A 420 -5.87 -0.16 18.83
N ARG A 421 -4.76 -0.79 18.45
CA ARG A 421 -4.53 -2.22 18.72
C ARG A 421 -4.43 -2.55 20.21
N ASN A 422 -3.86 -1.63 21.02
CA ASN A 422 -3.88 -1.75 22.48
C ASN A 422 -5.31 -1.83 23.05
N ASN A 423 -6.22 -1.03 22.51
CA ASN A 423 -7.62 -1.07 22.92
C ASN A 423 -8.33 -2.33 22.40
N SER A 424 -8.08 -2.70 21.15
CA SER A 424 -8.66 -3.90 20.52
C SER A 424 -8.31 -5.16 21.30
N VAL A 425 -7.02 -5.45 21.56
CA VAL A 425 -6.62 -6.67 22.26
C VAL A 425 -7.14 -6.73 23.72
N GLN A 426 -7.38 -5.58 24.37
CA GLN A 426 -8.01 -5.57 25.69
C GLN A 426 -9.49 -5.97 25.62
N LEU A 427 -10.21 -5.59 24.57
CA LEU A 427 -11.58 -6.03 24.33
C LEU A 427 -11.61 -7.52 23.98
N ILE A 428 -10.73 -7.99 23.10
CA ILE A 428 -10.58 -9.42 22.78
C ILE A 428 -10.32 -10.22 24.05
N GLN A 429 -9.38 -9.80 24.90
CA GLN A 429 -9.11 -10.46 26.17
C GLN A 429 -10.36 -10.53 27.06
N ALA A 430 -11.17 -9.46 27.11
CA ALA A 430 -12.38 -9.44 27.92
C ALA A 430 -13.45 -10.42 27.37
N HIS A 431 -13.65 -10.46 26.04
CA HIS A 431 -14.57 -11.39 25.39
C HIS A 431 -14.15 -12.85 25.64
N LEU A 432 -12.87 -13.17 25.51
CA LEU A 432 -12.36 -14.52 25.71
C LEU A 432 -12.47 -14.99 27.18
N ALA A 433 -12.36 -14.07 28.14
CA ALA A 433 -12.55 -14.37 29.54
C ALA A 433 -14.00 -14.83 29.85
N GLU A 434 -15.01 -14.41 29.09
CA GLU A 434 -16.41 -14.83 29.26
C GLU A 434 -16.64 -16.32 28.95
N ILE A 435 -15.79 -16.90 28.08
CA ILE A 435 -15.81 -18.34 27.77
C ILE A 435 -14.72 -19.13 28.51
N GLY A 436 -14.09 -18.52 29.54
CA GLY A 436 -13.07 -19.16 30.39
C GLY A 436 -11.69 -19.30 29.74
N VAL A 437 -11.43 -18.65 28.63
CA VAL A 437 -10.13 -18.63 27.94
C VAL A 437 -9.26 -17.50 28.51
N GLU A 438 -8.17 -17.88 29.18
CA GLU A 438 -7.20 -16.96 29.76
C GLU A 438 -6.18 -16.52 28.71
N THR A 439 -5.97 -15.19 28.57
CA THR A 439 -4.96 -14.63 27.65
C THR A 439 -4.02 -13.68 28.37
N THR A 440 -2.78 -13.60 27.87
CA THR A 440 -1.78 -12.62 28.29
C THR A 440 -1.45 -11.71 27.12
N ILE A 441 -1.69 -10.40 27.27
CA ILE A 441 -1.40 -9.41 26.23
C ILE A 441 0.10 -9.08 26.24
N GLU A 442 0.73 -9.18 25.08
CA GLU A 442 2.15 -8.85 24.87
C GLU A 442 2.31 -8.00 23.59
N MET A 443 2.95 -6.82 23.72
CA MET A 443 3.21 -5.93 22.60
C MET A 443 4.58 -6.17 21.97
N THR A 444 4.70 -5.82 20.69
CA THR A 444 5.98 -5.84 19.98
C THR A 444 6.21 -4.55 19.21
N ASP A 445 7.48 -4.14 19.08
CA ASP A 445 7.91 -3.06 18.16
C ASP A 445 8.40 -3.65 16.83
N ASN A 446 8.48 -4.99 16.71
CA ASN A 446 8.97 -5.67 15.51
C ASN A 446 7.99 -6.77 15.08
N LEU A 447 7.01 -6.34 14.27
CA LEU A 447 5.95 -7.23 13.77
C LEU A 447 6.53 -8.38 12.94
N GLY A 448 7.46 -8.08 12.01
CA GLY A 448 8.03 -9.08 11.10
C GLY A 448 8.81 -10.18 11.83
N GLU A 449 9.57 -9.83 12.86
CA GLU A 449 10.29 -10.83 13.69
C GLU A 449 9.32 -11.69 14.49
N MET A 450 8.26 -11.10 15.03
CA MET A 450 7.24 -11.82 15.78
C MET A 450 6.48 -12.81 14.88
N LEU A 451 6.00 -12.35 13.73
CA LEU A 451 5.25 -13.19 12.78
C LEU A 451 6.14 -14.30 12.18
N GLY A 452 7.29 -13.93 11.61
CA GLY A 452 8.22 -14.88 11.00
C GLY A 452 8.84 -15.87 11.98
N GLY A 453 8.92 -15.51 13.28
CA GLY A 453 9.33 -16.39 14.37
C GLY A 453 8.19 -17.17 14.99
N GLN A 454 6.94 -17.00 14.57
CA GLN A 454 5.72 -17.59 15.15
C GLN A 454 5.62 -17.39 16.68
N ASP A 455 6.12 -16.23 17.16
CA ASP A 455 6.22 -15.94 18.59
C ASP A 455 4.91 -15.38 19.15
N TYR A 456 3.81 -16.09 18.97
CA TYR A 456 2.47 -15.79 19.48
C TYR A 456 1.62 -17.07 19.54
N ASP A 457 0.47 -17.01 20.22
CA ASP A 457 -0.57 -18.03 20.15
C ASP A 457 -1.79 -17.46 19.38
N ILE A 458 -2.17 -16.23 19.70
CA ILE A 458 -3.20 -15.44 19.00
C ILE A 458 -2.56 -14.10 18.65
N VAL A 459 -2.77 -13.61 17.44
CA VAL A 459 -2.22 -12.32 17.00
C VAL A 459 -3.27 -11.47 16.33
N GLU A 460 -3.22 -10.16 16.57
CA GLU A 460 -3.95 -9.14 15.81
C GLU A 460 -2.94 -8.32 15.01
N PHE A 461 -3.13 -8.22 13.71
CA PHE A 461 -2.35 -7.38 12.82
C PHE A 461 -3.13 -7.06 11.54
N GLY A 462 -2.55 -6.27 10.64
CA GLY A 462 -3.20 -5.90 9.38
C GLY A 462 -2.43 -6.35 8.17
N TRP A 463 -3.16 -6.87 7.17
CA TRP A 463 -2.68 -7.05 5.81
C TRP A 463 -3.05 -5.85 4.94
N SER A 464 -2.18 -5.51 3.99
CA SER A 464 -2.52 -4.60 2.91
C SER A 464 -3.24 -5.36 1.81
N GLY A 465 -4.41 -4.89 1.42
CA GLY A 465 -5.16 -5.35 0.24
C GLY A 465 -5.17 -4.25 -0.81
N PHE A 466 -5.08 -4.62 -2.07
CA PHE A 466 -5.31 -3.76 -3.22
C PHE A 466 -6.38 -4.39 -4.09
N PRO A 467 -6.91 -3.70 -5.11
CA PRO A 467 -7.84 -4.30 -6.05
C PRO A 467 -7.31 -5.52 -6.81
N TYR A 468 -5.98 -5.69 -6.86
CA TYR A 468 -5.33 -6.93 -7.29
C TYR A 468 -5.38 -7.96 -6.17
N PHE A 469 -5.85 -9.15 -6.49
CA PHE A 469 -6.12 -10.17 -5.48
C PHE A 469 -5.61 -11.56 -5.83
N THR A 470 -5.21 -11.81 -7.08
CA THR A 470 -4.99 -13.17 -7.56
C THR A 470 -3.79 -13.86 -6.91
N SER A 471 -2.79 -13.10 -6.48
CA SER A 471 -1.64 -13.62 -5.73
C SER A 471 -1.89 -13.74 -4.22
N ASN A 472 -2.95 -13.13 -3.67
CA ASN A 472 -3.16 -13.07 -2.23
C ASN A 472 -3.41 -14.42 -1.57
N PRO A 473 -4.25 -15.35 -2.12
CA PRO A 473 -4.45 -16.64 -1.49
C PRO A 473 -3.16 -17.45 -1.38
N GLU A 474 -2.33 -17.44 -2.42
CA GLU A 474 -1.04 -18.12 -2.41
C GLU A 474 -0.08 -17.46 -1.40
N GLN A 475 0.00 -16.14 -1.40
CA GLN A 475 0.87 -15.39 -0.48
C GLN A 475 0.49 -15.61 0.98
N PHE A 476 -0.81 -15.58 1.34
CA PHE A 476 -1.21 -15.52 2.74
C PHE A 476 -1.55 -16.88 3.34
N TRP A 477 -2.05 -17.85 2.54
CA TRP A 477 -2.67 -19.07 3.07
C TRP A 477 -2.17 -20.37 2.47
N HIS A 478 -1.39 -20.33 1.39
CA HIS A 478 -0.74 -21.54 0.86
C HIS A 478 0.21 -22.13 1.91
N SER A 479 0.19 -23.44 2.11
CA SER A 479 0.93 -24.11 3.18
C SER A 479 2.45 -23.95 3.10
N GLU A 480 3.01 -23.71 1.90
CA GLU A 480 4.43 -23.46 1.66
C GLU A 480 4.80 -21.97 1.70
N SER A 481 3.82 -21.06 1.83
CA SER A 481 4.08 -19.62 1.87
C SER A 481 4.78 -19.19 3.15
N GLY A 482 5.84 -18.40 3.01
CA GLY A 482 6.53 -17.77 4.14
C GLY A 482 5.68 -16.72 4.88
N SER A 483 4.54 -16.30 4.32
CA SER A 483 3.58 -15.37 4.95
C SER A 483 2.38 -16.06 5.58
N ASN A 484 2.25 -17.38 5.47
CA ASN A 484 1.30 -18.18 6.24
C ASN A 484 1.84 -18.38 7.67
N PHE A 485 1.86 -17.29 8.43
CA PHE A 485 2.54 -17.25 9.73
C PHE A 485 1.95 -18.17 10.78
N GLY A 486 0.66 -18.47 10.74
CA GLY A 486 -0.01 -19.34 11.69
C GLY A 486 0.16 -20.84 11.37
N GLY A 487 0.74 -21.18 10.22
CA GLY A 487 1.11 -22.55 9.87
C GLY A 487 -0.08 -23.47 9.52
N LEU A 488 -1.23 -22.91 9.11
CA LEU A 488 -2.34 -23.73 8.59
C LEU A 488 -1.86 -24.50 7.35
N SER A 489 -2.14 -25.79 7.29
CA SER A 489 -1.86 -26.62 6.13
C SER A 489 -3.13 -27.32 5.69
N ASN A 490 -3.65 -26.96 4.52
CA ASN A 490 -4.86 -27.51 3.94
C ASN A 490 -4.68 -27.64 2.42
N GLU A 491 -4.60 -28.87 1.92
CA GLU A 491 -4.33 -29.19 0.49
C GLU A 491 -5.38 -28.57 -0.45
N GLU A 492 -6.65 -28.41 -0.01
CA GLU A 492 -7.71 -27.83 -0.84
C GLU A 492 -7.55 -26.30 -0.95
N ILE A 493 -7.06 -25.63 0.12
CA ILE A 493 -6.69 -24.20 0.06
C ILE A 493 -5.51 -24.02 -0.88
N ASP A 494 -4.48 -24.88 -0.80
CA ASP A 494 -3.29 -24.80 -1.66
C ASP A 494 -3.69 -24.92 -3.15
N GLU A 495 -4.51 -25.94 -3.51
CA GLU A 495 -5.00 -26.12 -4.87
C GLU A 495 -5.83 -24.91 -5.36
N LEU A 496 -6.67 -24.32 -4.51
CA LEU A 496 -7.48 -23.15 -4.85
C LEU A 496 -6.65 -21.87 -4.94
N ALA A 497 -5.61 -21.72 -4.12
CA ALA A 497 -4.68 -20.60 -4.18
C ALA A 497 -3.90 -20.60 -5.51
N GLU A 498 -3.34 -21.75 -5.92
CA GLU A 498 -2.67 -21.93 -7.20
C GLU A 498 -3.64 -21.68 -8.38
N ALA A 499 -4.89 -22.21 -8.29
CA ALA A 499 -5.90 -22.01 -9.32
C ALA A 499 -6.33 -20.53 -9.43
N THR A 500 -6.32 -19.77 -8.31
CA THR A 500 -6.61 -18.34 -8.33
C THR A 500 -5.55 -17.56 -9.13
N GLY A 501 -4.27 -17.83 -8.88
CA GLY A 501 -3.15 -17.16 -9.55
C GLY A 501 -3.03 -17.51 -11.03
N SER A 502 -3.48 -18.72 -11.43
CA SER A 502 -3.37 -19.22 -12.80
C SER A 502 -4.70 -19.26 -13.58
N ALA A 503 -5.74 -18.60 -13.08
CA ALA A 503 -7.03 -18.53 -13.74
C ALA A 503 -6.95 -17.78 -15.09
N PRO A 504 -7.79 -18.13 -16.08
CA PRO A 504 -7.74 -17.45 -17.38
C PRO A 504 -8.24 -16.00 -17.35
N ASN A 505 -8.98 -15.61 -16.32
CA ASN A 505 -9.53 -14.27 -16.14
C ASN A 505 -9.88 -14.03 -14.67
N ARG A 506 -10.13 -12.76 -14.31
CA ARG A 506 -10.44 -12.33 -12.93
C ARG A 506 -11.74 -12.94 -12.39
N ASP A 507 -12.74 -13.17 -13.20
CA ASP A 507 -14.02 -13.75 -12.75
C ASP A 507 -13.82 -15.18 -12.22
N GLU A 508 -13.10 -16.02 -12.96
CA GLU A 508 -12.76 -17.39 -12.53
C GLU A 508 -11.79 -17.36 -11.33
N ALA A 509 -10.81 -16.45 -11.32
CA ALA A 509 -9.93 -16.26 -10.18
C ALA A 509 -10.71 -15.93 -8.89
N ALA A 510 -11.70 -15.04 -8.99
CA ALA A 510 -12.55 -14.67 -7.85
C ALA A 510 -13.43 -15.82 -7.35
N GLU A 511 -13.88 -16.72 -8.26
CA GLU A 511 -14.61 -17.93 -7.87
C GLU A 511 -13.72 -18.88 -7.05
N TYR A 512 -12.46 -19.12 -7.46
CA TYR A 512 -11.51 -19.94 -6.70
C TYR A 512 -11.13 -19.28 -5.37
N ALA A 513 -10.84 -17.99 -5.38
CA ALA A 513 -10.54 -17.23 -4.16
C ALA A 513 -11.68 -17.32 -3.14
N ASN A 514 -12.94 -17.13 -3.55
CA ASN A 514 -14.09 -17.26 -2.67
C ASN A 514 -14.26 -18.68 -2.10
N GLN A 515 -13.96 -19.72 -2.88
CA GLN A 515 -13.97 -21.10 -2.38
C GLN A 515 -12.88 -21.32 -1.32
N ALA A 516 -11.67 -20.79 -1.53
CA ALA A 516 -10.60 -20.85 -0.53
C ALA A 516 -11.01 -20.15 0.77
N MET A 517 -11.66 -18.98 0.68
CA MET A 517 -12.15 -18.25 1.85
C MET A 517 -13.28 -18.97 2.61
N GLU A 518 -14.15 -19.69 1.93
CA GLU A 518 -15.15 -20.54 2.59
C GLU A 518 -14.47 -21.57 3.49
N ILE A 519 -13.42 -22.23 2.99
CA ILE A 519 -12.63 -23.20 3.77
C ILE A 519 -11.88 -22.52 4.93
N LEU A 520 -11.31 -21.33 4.73
CA LEU A 520 -10.67 -20.58 5.82
C LEU A 520 -11.62 -20.28 6.98
N VAL A 521 -12.90 -19.99 6.68
CA VAL A 521 -13.95 -19.79 7.68
C VAL A 521 -14.33 -21.12 8.34
N GLU A 522 -14.42 -22.21 7.58
CA GLU A 522 -14.66 -23.54 8.15
C GLU A 522 -13.54 -23.98 9.09
N GLU A 523 -12.29 -23.69 8.75
CA GLU A 523 -11.12 -23.92 9.60
C GLU A 523 -11.02 -22.94 10.79
N ALA A 524 -11.82 -21.88 10.81
CA ALA A 524 -11.74 -20.81 11.81
C ALA A 524 -10.28 -20.35 12.02
N TYR A 525 -9.59 -20.02 10.93
CA TYR A 525 -8.15 -19.74 10.95
C TYR A 525 -7.85 -18.24 11.03
N VAL A 526 -8.55 -17.42 10.27
CA VAL A 526 -8.44 -15.97 10.21
C VAL A 526 -9.81 -15.34 10.44
N LEU A 527 -9.93 -14.44 11.40
CA LEU A 527 -11.13 -13.64 11.62
C LEU A 527 -10.89 -12.20 11.16
N PRO A 528 -11.43 -11.77 10.02
CA PRO A 528 -11.35 -10.38 9.61
C PRO A 528 -12.18 -9.51 10.54
N LEU A 529 -11.65 -8.35 10.94
CA LEU A 529 -12.31 -7.36 11.79
C LEU A 529 -12.98 -6.29 10.93
N LEU A 530 -12.20 -5.38 10.39
CA LEU A 530 -12.66 -4.28 9.55
C LEU A 530 -11.51 -3.82 8.63
N ALA A 531 -11.85 -3.07 7.58
CA ALA A 531 -10.86 -2.30 6.86
C ALA A 531 -10.44 -1.08 7.70
N ASP A 532 -9.14 -0.86 7.83
CA ASP A 532 -8.60 0.26 8.62
C ASP A 532 -9.02 1.58 7.96
N PRO A 533 -9.77 2.45 8.63
CA PRO A 533 -10.16 3.70 8.00
C PRO A 533 -8.92 4.53 7.68
N GLN A 534 -8.95 5.16 6.54
CA GLN A 534 -7.93 6.12 6.14
C GLN A 534 -8.58 7.48 5.90
N TYR A 535 -7.81 8.53 6.09
CA TYR A 535 -8.31 9.89 5.91
C TYR A 535 -7.37 10.73 5.06
N PHE A 536 -7.95 11.69 4.39
CA PHE A 536 -7.19 12.79 3.83
C PHE A 536 -7.87 14.12 4.20
N PHE A 537 -7.10 15.18 4.19
CA PHE A 537 -7.62 16.51 4.42
C PHE A 537 -6.95 17.53 3.52
N VAL A 538 -7.72 18.50 3.08
CA VAL A 538 -7.28 19.51 2.11
C VAL A 538 -7.88 20.87 2.44
N ASN A 539 -7.14 21.92 2.15
CA ASN A 539 -7.57 23.30 2.28
C ASN A 539 -8.50 23.71 1.12
N ASP A 540 -9.56 24.47 1.41
CA ASP A 540 -10.55 24.94 0.42
C ASP A 540 -9.95 25.76 -0.74
N ARG A 541 -8.70 26.23 -0.63
CA ARG A 541 -8.00 26.93 -1.72
C ARG A 541 -7.51 26.01 -2.84
N VAL A 542 -7.54 24.71 -2.63
CA VAL A 542 -7.10 23.70 -3.59
C VAL A 542 -8.30 22.96 -4.16
N THR A 543 -8.26 22.61 -5.43
CA THR A 543 -9.32 21.87 -6.12
C THR A 543 -8.73 20.74 -6.97
N ASN A 544 -9.60 19.82 -7.40
CA ASN A 544 -9.24 18.62 -8.16
C ASN A 544 -8.33 17.64 -7.40
N ILE A 545 -8.38 17.68 -6.07
CA ILE A 545 -7.73 16.67 -5.22
C ILE A 545 -8.81 15.74 -4.69
N GLU A 546 -8.67 14.47 -4.98
CA GLU A 546 -9.52 13.39 -4.51
C GLU A 546 -8.66 12.27 -3.95
N ASP A 547 -9.10 11.62 -2.88
CA ASP A 547 -8.37 10.48 -2.32
C ASP A 547 -8.73 9.20 -3.08
N ASN A 548 -7.71 8.42 -3.40
CA ASN A 548 -7.88 7.14 -4.08
C ASN A 548 -7.33 6.01 -3.20
N LEU A 549 -8.23 5.34 -2.51
CA LEU A 549 -7.90 4.25 -1.59
C LEU A 549 -7.51 2.94 -2.30
N ASN A 550 -7.70 2.87 -3.63
CA ASN A 550 -7.39 1.71 -4.46
C ASN A 550 -5.94 1.71 -4.99
N THR A 551 -5.12 2.68 -4.60
CA THR A 551 -3.70 2.75 -5.01
C THR A 551 -2.82 3.33 -3.89
N SER A 552 -1.54 2.93 -3.86
CA SER A 552 -0.53 3.52 -2.97
C SER A 552 -0.28 5.00 -3.22
N LEU A 553 -0.62 5.53 -4.40
CA LEU A 553 -0.54 6.95 -4.71
C LEU A 553 -1.51 7.78 -3.85
N ARG A 554 -2.61 7.22 -3.40
CA ARG A 554 -3.64 7.92 -2.64
C ARG A 554 -4.05 9.22 -3.37
N ALA A 555 -4.24 10.31 -2.67
CA ALA A 555 -4.62 11.60 -3.25
C ALA A 555 -3.66 12.12 -4.33
N THR A 556 -2.44 11.59 -4.43
CA THR A 556 -1.48 12.03 -5.46
C THR A 556 -1.62 11.30 -6.80
N TYR A 557 -2.59 10.39 -6.96
CA TYR A 557 -2.78 9.62 -8.20
C TYR A 557 -3.09 10.52 -9.41
N ASN A 558 -3.82 11.61 -9.19
CA ASN A 558 -4.18 12.59 -10.20
C ASN A 558 -3.42 13.93 -10.06
N ILE A 559 -2.19 13.89 -9.57
CA ILE A 559 -1.37 15.09 -9.26
C ILE A 559 -1.18 16.04 -10.47
N GLY A 560 -1.36 15.56 -11.70
CA GLY A 560 -1.36 16.36 -12.93
C GLY A 560 -2.55 17.30 -13.04
N GLU A 561 -3.67 17.01 -12.39
CA GLU A 561 -4.92 17.76 -12.47
C GLU A 561 -5.09 18.80 -11.35
N TRP A 562 -4.23 18.77 -10.34
CA TRP A 562 -4.33 19.65 -9.18
C TRP A 562 -4.32 21.12 -9.56
N ALA A 563 -5.19 21.91 -8.94
CA ALA A 563 -5.33 23.33 -9.23
C ALA A 563 -5.66 24.14 -7.97
N LEU A 564 -5.52 25.46 -8.09
CA LEU A 564 -6.06 26.38 -7.07
C LEU A 564 -7.53 26.69 -7.39
N ALA A 565 -8.36 26.76 -6.35
CA ALA A 565 -9.74 27.21 -6.47
C ALA A 565 -9.80 28.66 -6.99
N GLU A 566 -10.79 28.97 -7.86
CA GLU A 566 -10.99 30.30 -8.46
C GLU A 566 -11.42 31.39 -7.45
#